data_5149012b641cbd369faa2078de0860ae
#
_entry.id   5149012b641cbd369faa2078de0860ae
#
_cell.length_a   1.000
_cell.length_b   1.000
_cell.length_c   1.000
_cell.angle_alpha   90.00
_cell.angle_beta   90.00
_cell.angle_gamma   90.00
#
_symmetry.space_group_name_H-M   'P 1'
#
loop_
_entity.id
_entity.type
_entity.pdbx_description
1 polymer ?
#
loop_
_entity_poly.entity_id
_entity_poly.type
_entity_poly.pdbx_seq_one_letter_code
_entity_poly.pdbx_strand_id
1 'polypeptide(L)'
;MNRYYSVIGSVVFKKKKKDSDVSVLGFLPSSDAARECKAILDIVDSAFPNGMSEGVGEDCKLQEMFHKALELLPKLWVQEGLIDEAVNSYRRALVKPWNLDAKRLASMQKDLAIALLFAGVEVDLSPRFKIWCSTPPKNNMEEAILLLFVLMWKIQQGEIEWDSEVMDHLTFALTVVGEFESLADNVEQILPGVKTRAERWYFLALCYSAAGQNETALNLLRKVSGSSEAEHEPHIPSLLLGAKLCSQDPCKSREGISFARRAIDSTMNQNKHLLSQARKFLGVCYGNAAKISVSDSERNSYQTQSLNSLTQAAMLCKEDAETVFSLGLEYATQRNLTPAFDNALRYSEMTSGSTAKGWKLLALIVSAEQRFSDAEAIVDLALDETGQIDQLQFLKLKAVLQIARQHPNQAMETYRILLAMIQAQRQSGMDHEVLSDTKLEVEAWLDLARIYIDQDSWPDAQVCIDKAKSIDIYLPQSWHTTGALFEAQERYKEALVAFSFSLSIDPDYVPSIVSTAELLMKMASSQAFPIARSLLMNALRIEPTCHDAWFSLGKLSKMEGSAQQAADFFQAAHELKLSAPVQSFV
;
A
#
# COMPACT_ATOMS: atom_id res chain seq x y z
N MET A 1 13.34 -13.90 1.24
CA MET A 1 14.13 -13.58 0.04
C MET A 1 15.13 -14.69 -0.37
N ASN A 2 16.06 -15.15 0.48
CA ASN A 2 17.03 -16.17 0.08
C ASN A 2 16.48 -17.55 -0.37
N ARG A 3 15.26 -17.95 0.02
CA ARG A 3 14.65 -19.21 -0.47
C ARG A 3 14.03 -19.08 -1.86
N TYR A 4 13.59 -17.90 -2.28
CA TYR A 4 13.07 -17.66 -3.63
C TYR A 4 14.18 -17.67 -4.68
N TYR A 5 15.37 -17.12 -4.36
CA TYR A 5 16.53 -17.16 -5.26
C TYR A 5 17.04 -18.57 -5.54
N SER A 6 16.97 -19.46 -4.55
CA SER A 6 17.37 -20.88 -4.71
C SER A 6 16.41 -21.68 -5.60
N VAL A 7 15.13 -21.36 -5.60
CA VAL A 7 14.11 -22.07 -6.40
C VAL A 7 14.12 -21.59 -7.86
N ILE A 8 14.27 -20.27 -8.08
CA ILE A 8 14.33 -19.70 -9.44
C ILE A 8 15.62 -20.11 -10.14
N GLY A 9 16.76 -20.10 -9.47
CA GLY A 9 18.01 -20.61 -10.02
C GLY A 9 17.92 -22.09 -10.43
N SER A 10 17.25 -22.94 -9.63
CA SER A 10 17.13 -24.35 -9.93
C SER A 10 16.14 -24.68 -11.07
N VAL A 11 15.15 -23.82 -11.32
CA VAL A 11 14.15 -24.02 -12.40
C VAL A 11 14.71 -23.59 -13.75
N VAL A 12 15.48 -22.51 -13.82
CA VAL A 12 16.14 -22.05 -15.05
C VAL A 12 17.21 -23.07 -15.49
N PHE A 13 17.95 -23.66 -14.54
CA PHE A 13 18.98 -24.67 -14.84
C PHE A 13 18.41 -26.06 -15.21
N LYS A 14 17.22 -26.45 -14.72
CA LYS A 14 16.63 -27.77 -15.02
C LYS A 14 15.93 -27.85 -16.38
N LYS A 15 15.45 -26.76 -16.96
CA LYS A 15 14.72 -26.76 -18.24
C LYS A 15 15.63 -26.83 -19.47
N LYS A 16 16.93 -26.49 -19.37
CA LYS A 16 17.89 -26.49 -20.49
C LYS A 16 18.63 -27.81 -20.73
N LYS A 17 18.21 -28.92 -20.12
CA LYS A 17 18.85 -30.25 -20.34
C LYS A 17 18.29 -31.03 -21.54
N LYS A 18 17.53 -30.41 -22.43
CA LYS A 18 16.80 -31.14 -23.50
C LYS A 18 16.99 -30.62 -24.94
N ASP A 19 17.84 -29.61 -25.18
CA ASP A 19 18.16 -29.21 -26.55
C ASP A 19 19.65 -29.40 -26.83
N SER A 20 19.92 -30.49 -27.49
CA SER A 20 21.19 -30.95 -27.98
C SER A 20 21.56 -30.28 -29.30
N ASP A 21 22.41 -29.24 -29.25
CA ASP A 21 23.22 -28.85 -30.40
C ASP A 21 24.54 -28.18 -29.97
N VAL A 22 25.23 -28.79 -29.01
CA VAL A 22 26.60 -28.45 -28.62
C VAL A 22 27.49 -29.63 -29.00
N SER A 23 27.55 -29.96 -30.28
CA SER A 23 28.30 -31.18 -30.70
C SER A 23 29.67 -30.93 -31.31
N VAL A 24 30.25 -29.72 -31.18
CA VAL A 24 31.62 -29.47 -31.74
C VAL A 24 32.65 -29.00 -30.69
N LEU A 25 32.22 -28.57 -29.50
CA LEU A 25 33.13 -28.15 -28.40
C LEU A 25 33.07 -29.08 -27.16
N GLY A 26 32.58 -30.29 -27.31
CA GLY A 26 32.20 -31.22 -26.24
C GLY A 26 33.37 -31.85 -25.45
N PHE A 27 34.62 -31.38 -25.56
CA PHE A 27 35.77 -32.00 -24.89
C PHE A 27 36.69 -31.03 -24.12
N LEU A 28 36.45 -29.71 -24.16
CA LEU A 28 37.22 -28.74 -23.40
C LEU A 28 36.47 -28.32 -22.13
N PRO A 29 37.15 -28.13 -20.98
CA PRO A 29 36.52 -27.46 -19.84
C PRO A 29 36.05 -26.07 -20.28
N SER A 30 34.91 -25.63 -19.76
CA SER A 30 34.22 -24.37 -20.18
C SER A 30 35.13 -23.14 -20.13
N SER A 31 36.11 -23.10 -19.19
CA SER A 31 37.11 -22.05 -19.04
C SER A 31 38.08 -21.96 -20.23
N ASP A 32 38.49 -23.07 -20.79
CA ASP A 32 39.43 -23.08 -21.92
C ASP A 32 38.68 -22.68 -23.20
N ALA A 33 37.45 -23.15 -23.40
CA ALA A 33 36.63 -22.73 -24.50
C ALA A 33 36.28 -21.21 -24.45
N ALA A 34 36.06 -20.65 -23.26
CA ALA A 34 35.84 -19.23 -23.07
C ALA A 34 37.09 -18.40 -23.41
N ARG A 35 38.31 -18.88 -23.02
CA ARG A 35 39.57 -18.23 -23.37
C ARG A 35 39.82 -18.23 -24.88
N GLU A 36 39.56 -19.34 -25.56
CA GLU A 36 39.69 -19.43 -27.02
C GLU A 36 38.71 -18.47 -27.74
N CYS A 37 37.45 -18.46 -27.33
CA CYS A 37 36.48 -17.51 -27.86
C CYS A 37 36.93 -16.06 -27.63
N LYS A 38 37.40 -15.71 -26.44
CA LYS A 38 37.90 -14.38 -26.12
C LYS A 38 39.10 -13.99 -27.00
N ALA A 39 40.06 -14.91 -27.23
CA ALA A 39 41.21 -14.67 -28.11
C ALA A 39 40.77 -14.40 -29.55
N ILE A 40 39.81 -15.14 -30.09
CA ILE A 40 39.24 -14.90 -31.43
C ILE A 40 38.62 -13.51 -31.50
N LEU A 41 37.79 -13.13 -30.50
CA LEU A 41 37.15 -11.83 -30.46
C LEU A 41 38.14 -10.67 -30.32
N ASP A 42 39.24 -10.83 -29.56
CA ASP A 42 40.29 -9.81 -29.41
C ASP A 42 41.07 -9.59 -30.71
N ILE A 43 41.33 -10.64 -31.49
CA ILE A 43 41.96 -10.54 -32.81
C ILE A 43 41.03 -9.77 -33.79
N VAL A 44 39.74 -10.15 -33.83
CA VAL A 44 38.77 -9.49 -34.72
C VAL A 44 38.53 -8.04 -34.32
N ASP A 45 38.47 -7.73 -33.04
CA ASP A 45 38.31 -6.35 -32.53
C ASP A 45 39.51 -5.47 -32.87
N SER A 46 40.71 -6.06 -32.88
CA SER A 46 41.94 -5.36 -33.29
C SER A 46 41.99 -5.09 -34.80
N ALA A 47 41.45 -6.01 -35.60
CA ALA A 47 41.36 -5.88 -37.04
C ALA A 47 40.24 -4.91 -37.48
N PHE A 48 39.12 -4.85 -36.76
CA PHE A 48 37.96 -4.04 -37.07
C PHE A 48 37.55 -3.15 -35.88
N PRO A 49 38.27 -2.05 -35.60
CA PRO A 49 38.02 -1.20 -34.44
C PRO A 49 36.62 -0.55 -34.47
N ASN A 50 36.06 -0.31 -35.64
CA ASN A 50 34.74 0.35 -35.83
C ASN A 50 33.59 -0.62 -36.20
N GLY A 51 33.84 -1.94 -36.09
CA GLY A 51 32.87 -2.96 -36.53
C GLY A 51 33.06 -3.36 -38.01
N MET A 52 32.26 -4.33 -38.47
CA MET A 52 32.28 -4.77 -39.87
C MET A 52 31.32 -3.92 -40.68
N SER A 53 31.80 -3.27 -41.75
CA SER A 53 30.93 -2.60 -42.72
C SER A 53 30.19 -3.62 -43.60
N GLU A 54 28.99 -3.26 -44.08
CA GLU A 54 28.29 -4.06 -45.09
C GLU A 54 29.17 -4.32 -46.30
N GLY A 55 29.40 -5.58 -46.64
CA GLY A 55 30.24 -5.99 -47.79
C GLY A 55 31.65 -6.50 -47.42
N VAL A 56 32.09 -6.42 -46.18
CA VAL A 56 33.37 -7.04 -45.77
C VAL A 56 33.08 -8.46 -45.27
N GLY A 57 33.42 -9.44 -46.09
CA GLY A 57 33.39 -10.85 -45.73
C GLY A 57 32.39 -11.69 -46.51
N GLU A 58 32.64 -11.95 -47.78
CA GLU A 58 31.96 -13.01 -48.55
C GLU A 58 32.31 -14.41 -48.09
N ASP A 59 33.23 -14.60 -47.13
CA ASP A 59 33.54 -15.88 -46.49
C ASP A 59 32.55 -16.19 -45.37
N CYS A 60 31.34 -16.66 -45.78
CA CYS A 60 30.22 -17.02 -44.90
C CYS A 60 30.60 -17.89 -43.69
N LYS A 61 31.63 -18.73 -43.81
CA LYS A 61 32.06 -19.63 -42.74
C LYS A 61 32.78 -18.92 -41.59
N LEU A 62 33.70 -18.00 -41.89
CA LEU A 62 34.44 -17.22 -40.90
C LEU A 62 33.53 -16.27 -40.15
N GLN A 63 32.64 -15.62 -40.84
CA GLN A 63 31.63 -14.73 -40.25
C GLN A 63 30.67 -15.51 -39.31
N GLU A 64 30.23 -16.70 -39.74
CA GLU A 64 29.37 -17.52 -38.92
C GLU A 64 30.08 -18.03 -37.66
N MET A 65 31.37 -18.43 -37.76
CA MET A 65 32.17 -18.81 -36.61
C MET A 65 32.38 -17.64 -35.63
N PHE A 66 32.59 -16.43 -36.14
CA PHE A 66 32.72 -15.24 -35.32
C PHE A 66 31.40 -14.90 -34.61
N HIS A 67 30.27 -14.97 -35.32
CA HIS A 67 28.93 -14.76 -34.72
C HIS A 67 28.65 -15.80 -33.63
N LYS A 68 29.00 -17.07 -33.85
CA LYS A 68 28.87 -18.13 -32.82
C LYS A 68 29.77 -17.86 -31.61
N ALA A 69 30.99 -17.36 -31.81
CA ALA A 69 31.89 -17.00 -30.72
C ALA A 69 31.32 -15.82 -29.88
N LEU A 70 30.73 -14.82 -30.53
CA LEU A 70 30.02 -13.71 -29.86
C LEU A 70 28.86 -14.18 -28.98
N GLU A 71 28.08 -15.15 -29.45
CA GLU A 71 26.94 -15.70 -28.71
C GLU A 71 27.36 -16.66 -27.57
N LEU A 72 28.40 -17.45 -27.79
CA LEU A 72 28.83 -18.50 -26.85
C LEU A 72 29.67 -17.95 -25.70
N LEU A 73 30.55 -16.97 -25.95
CA LEU A 73 31.42 -16.45 -24.92
C LEU A 73 30.71 -15.98 -23.65
N PRO A 74 29.64 -15.13 -23.73
CA PRO A 74 28.95 -14.71 -22.55
C PRO A 74 28.23 -15.86 -21.82
N LYS A 75 27.69 -16.83 -22.58
CA LYS A 75 27.02 -18.02 -22.02
C LYS A 75 27.99 -18.92 -21.26
N LEU A 76 29.20 -19.06 -21.75
CA LEU A 76 30.25 -19.81 -21.06
C LEU A 76 30.67 -19.14 -19.75
N TRP A 77 30.80 -17.79 -19.73
CA TRP A 77 31.08 -17.05 -18.51
C TRP A 77 29.96 -17.14 -17.47
N VAL A 78 28.70 -17.15 -17.91
CA VAL A 78 27.55 -17.39 -17.02
C VAL A 78 27.61 -18.80 -16.41
N GLN A 79 28.00 -19.81 -17.19
CA GLN A 79 28.14 -21.19 -16.69
C GLN A 79 29.25 -21.34 -15.66
N GLU A 80 30.31 -20.54 -15.76
CA GLU A 80 31.41 -20.51 -14.81
C GLU A 80 31.14 -19.63 -13.58
N GLY A 81 30.03 -18.91 -13.56
CA GLY A 81 29.68 -18.00 -12.47
C GLY A 81 30.41 -16.64 -12.53
N LEU A 82 31.13 -16.35 -13.63
CA LEU A 82 31.82 -15.07 -13.85
C LEU A 82 30.88 -14.08 -14.57
N ILE A 83 29.92 -13.57 -13.83
CA ILE A 83 28.84 -12.76 -14.34
C ILE A 83 29.32 -11.41 -14.87
N ASP A 84 30.28 -10.78 -14.21
CA ASP A 84 30.88 -9.51 -14.63
C ASP A 84 31.50 -9.63 -16.04
N GLU A 85 32.24 -10.71 -16.29
CA GLU A 85 32.81 -10.98 -17.61
C GLU A 85 31.74 -11.30 -18.65
N ALA A 86 30.67 -11.99 -18.26
CA ALA A 86 29.55 -12.28 -19.14
C ALA A 86 28.83 -11.01 -19.57
N VAL A 87 28.47 -10.11 -18.64
CA VAL A 87 27.80 -8.84 -18.91
C VAL A 87 28.70 -7.94 -19.81
N ASN A 88 29.99 -7.84 -19.47
CA ASN A 88 30.95 -7.08 -20.31
C ASN A 88 31.08 -7.65 -21.72
N SER A 89 31.02 -8.97 -21.86
CA SER A 89 31.10 -9.65 -23.17
C SER A 89 29.83 -9.40 -23.99
N TYR A 90 28.61 -9.41 -23.38
CA TYR A 90 27.38 -9.02 -24.03
C TYR A 90 27.38 -7.54 -24.46
N ARG A 91 27.78 -6.63 -23.55
CA ARG A 91 27.90 -5.20 -23.87
C ARG A 91 28.86 -4.96 -25.05
N ARG A 92 30.02 -5.63 -25.04
CA ARG A 92 31.00 -5.56 -26.13
C ARG A 92 30.38 -5.99 -27.47
N ALA A 93 29.62 -7.08 -27.47
CA ALA A 93 28.95 -7.60 -28.67
C ALA A 93 27.87 -6.68 -29.22
N LEU A 94 27.19 -5.91 -28.35
CA LEU A 94 26.08 -5.04 -28.74
C LEU A 94 26.49 -3.61 -29.14
N VAL A 95 27.68 -3.14 -28.73
CA VAL A 95 28.13 -1.76 -28.99
C VAL A 95 28.55 -1.53 -30.43
N LYS A 96 29.09 -2.54 -31.10
CA LYS A 96 29.61 -2.39 -32.48
C LYS A 96 28.68 -3.05 -33.50
N PRO A 97 28.58 -2.51 -34.73
CA PRO A 97 27.85 -3.16 -35.80
C PRO A 97 28.63 -4.36 -36.35
N TRP A 98 28.21 -5.57 -36.00
CA TRP A 98 28.81 -6.82 -36.42
C TRP A 98 28.01 -7.56 -37.50
N ASN A 99 27.05 -6.88 -38.18
CA ASN A 99 26.14 -7.46 -39.17
C ASN A 99 25.43 -8.74 -38.64
N LEU A 100 25.04 -8.70 -37.37
CA LEU A 100 24.27 -9.77 -36.74
C LEU A 100 22.83 -9.80 -37.29
N ASP A 101 22.31 -10.99 -37.51
CA ASP A 101 20.90 -11.18 -37.84
C ASP A 101 19.99 -10.65 -36.70
N ALA A 102 18.87 -10.05 -37.07
CA ALA A 102 17.92 -9.42 -36.12
C ALA A 102 17.50 -10.37 -34.98
N LYS A 103 17.30 -11.65 -35.29
CA LYS A 103 16.95 -12.70 -34.31
C LYS A 103 18.09 -12.95 -33.32
N ARG A 104 19.35 -13.02 -33.78
CA ARG A 104 20.52 -13.20 -32.91
C ARG A 104 20.76 -12.00 -32.02
N LEU A 105 20.66 -10.80 -32.59
CA LEU A 105 20.79 -9.54 -31.84
C LEU A 105 19.75 -9.47 -30.73
N ALA A 106 18.50 -9.81 -31.02
CA ALA A 106 17.42 -9.84 -30.02
C ALA A 106 17.66 -10.88 -28.93
N SER A 107 18.11 -12.08 -29.30
CA SER A 107 18.46 -13.12 -28.31
C SER A 107 19.56 -12.65 -27.34
N MET A 108 20.59 -11.98 -27.87
CA MET A 108 21.69 -11.45 -27.06
C MET A 108 21.24 -10.29 -26.15
N GLN A 109 20.41 -9.39 -26.66
CA GLN A 109 19.81 -8.32 -25.87
C GLN A 109 18.93 -8.88 -24.73
N LYS A 110 18.15 -9.91 -25.01
CA LYS A 110 17.35 -10.61 -24.02
C LYS A 110 18.23 -11.31 -22.96
N ASP A 111 19.24 -12.07 -23.40
CA ASP A 111 20.16 -12.78 -22.50
C ASP A 111 20.94 -11.79 -21.59
N LEU A 112 21.34 -10.62 -22.13
CA LEU A 112 21.92 -9.54 -21.33
C LEU A 112 20.95 -8.98 -20.30
N ALA A 113 19.72 -8.67 -20.71
CA ALA A 113 18.70 -8.17 -19.79
C ALA A 113 18.42 -9.15 -18.65
N ILE A 114 18.33 -10.46 -18.96
CA ILE A 114 18.18 -11.54 -17.96
C ILE A 114 19.38 -11.57 -17.00
N ALA A 115 20.61 -11.47 -17.55
CA ALA A 115 21.82 -11.45 -16.72
C ALA A 115 21.83 -10.25 -15.77
N LEU A 116 21.45 -9.05 -16.24
CA LEU A 116 21.39 -7.84 -15.42
C LEU A 116 20.30 -7.89 -14.34
N LEU A 117 19.15 -8.51 -14.64
CA LEU A 117 18.03 -8.61 -13.69
C LEU A 117 18.28 -9.62 -12.56
N PHE A 118 18.92 -10.77 -12.88
CA PHE A 118 18.98 -11.91 -11.96
C PHE A 118 20.37 -12.25 -11.44
N ALA A 119 21.41 -11.54 -11.89
CA ALA A 119 22.80 -11.83 -11.50
C ALA A 119 23.13 -11.49 -10.02
N GLY A 120 22.41 -10.56 -9.43
CA GLY A 120 22.64 -10.15 -8.04
C GLY A 120 23.95 -9.37 -7.80
N VAL A 121 24.66 -9.00 -8.87
CA VAL A 121 25.92 -8.23 -8.84
C VAL A 121 25.71 -6.97 -9.69
N GLU A 122 26.02 -5.81 -9.13
CA GLU A 122 26.05 -4.57 -9.92
C GLU A 122 27.35 -4.47 -10.71
N VAL A 123 27.22 -4.40 -12.02
CA VAL A 123 28.36 -4.32 -12.94
C VAL A 123 28.42 -2.89 -13.50
N ASP A 124 29.44 -2.16 -13.07
CA ASP A 124 29.66 -0.80 -13.57
C ASP A 124 29.90 -0.76 -15.09
N LEU A 125 29.33 0.25 -15.73
CA LEU A 125 29.61 0.55 -17.14
C LEU A 125 31.08 0.92 -17.29
N SER A 126 31.79 0.18 -18.13
CA SER A 126 33.19 0.53 -18.44
C SER A 126 33.26 1.92 -19.08
N PRO A 127 34.36 2.69 -18.89
CA PRO A 127 34.48 4.04 -19.44
C PRO A 127 34.29 4.10 -20.96
N ARG A 128 34.60 3.01 -21.67
CA ARG A 128 34.42 2.89 -23.14
C ARG A 128 32.94 2.90 -23.54
N PHE A 129 32.07 2.30 -22.72
CA PHE A 129 30.61 2.28 -23.00
C PHE A 129 29.94 3.60 -22.64
N LYS A 130 30.44 4.33 -21.63
CA LYS A 130 29.92 5.66 -21.25
C LYS A 130 30.05 6.70 -22.39
N ILE A 131 31.01 6.55 -23.28
CA ILE A 131 31.24 7.45 -24.41
C ILE A 131 30.15 7.30 -25.49
N TRP A 132 29.56 6.12 -25.63
CA TRP A 132 28.58 5.79 -26.66
C TRP A 132 27.12 6.10 -26.27
N CYS A 133 26.87 6.35 -24.99
CA CYS A 133 25.53 6.66 -24.48
C CYS A 133 25.41 8.15 -24.18
N SER A 134 24.43 8.83 -24.76
CA SER A 134 24.11 10.23 -24.43
C SER A 134 23.64 10.38 -22.98
N THR A 135 22.92 9.39 -22.45
CA THR A 135 22.48 9.27 -21.07
C THR A 135 22.79 7.83 -20.59
N PRO A 136 23.90 7.60 -19.88
CA PRO A 136 24.22 6.27 -19.41
C PRO A 136 23.24 5.82 -18.29
N PRO A 137 22.80 4.55 -18.30
CA PRO A 137 21.96 4.01 -17.24
C PRO A 137 22.71 4.05 -15.90
N LYS A 138 21.97 4.35 -14.84
CA LYS A 138 22.53 4.55 -13.48
C LYS A 138 22.83 3.22 -12.79
N ASN A 139 22.04 2.19 -13.09
CA ASN A 139 22.15 0.85 -12.49
C ASN A 139 21.79 -0.23 -13.51
N ASN A 140 22.05 -1.48 -13.14
CA ASN A 140 21.76 -2.66 -13.98
C ASN A 140 20.28 -2.79 -14.32
N MET A 141 19.38 -2.40 -13.39
CA MET A 141 17.95 -2.49 -13.59
C MET A 141 17.47 -1.54 -14.69
N GLU A 142 17.98 -0.31 -14.69
CA GLU A 142 17.66 0.70 -15.71
C GLU A 142 18.16 0.26 -17.10
N GLU A 143 19.38 -0.32 -17.17
CA GLU A 143 19.91 -0.88 -18.43
C GLU A 143 19.05 -2.05 -18.94
N ALA A 144 18.64 -2.95 -18.06
CA ALA A 144 17.78 -4.07 -18.43
C ALA A 144 16.41 -3.61 -18.95
N ILE A 145 15.80 -2.61 -18.30
CA ILE A 145 14.53 -2.02 -18.73
C ILE A 145 14.66 -1.41 -20.12
N LEU A 146 15.73 -0.63 -20.37
CA LEU A 146 15.97 -0.03 -21.68
C LEU A 146 16.12 -1.08 -22.78
N LEU A 147 16.86 -2.17 -22.52
CA LEU A 147 17.03 -3.29 -23.46
C LEU A 147 15.70 -3.98 -23.76
N LEU A 148 14.87 -4.21 -22.74
CA LEU A 148 13.58 -4.85 -22.89
C LEU A 148 12.59 -3.94 -23.63
N PHE A 149 12.63 -2.62 -23.43
CA PHE A 149 11.84 -1.67 -24.21
C PHE A 149 12.23 -1.69 -25.68
N VAL A 150 13.53 -1.72 -25.98
CA VAL A 150 14.00 -1.84 -27.37
C VAL A 150 13.51 -3.14 -28.03
N LEU A 151 13.51 -4.25 -27.29
CA LEU A 151 12.98 -5.53 -27.75
C LEU A 151 11.48 -5.46 -27.99
N MET A 152 10.71 -4.89 -27.06
CA MET A 152 9.26 -4.71 -27.21
C MET A 152 8.94 -3.82 -28.42
N TRP A 153 9.69 -2.74 -28.63
CA TRP A 153 9.52 -1.88 -29.79
C TRP A 153 9.76 -2.63 -31.11
N LYS A 154 10.83 -3.45 -31.21
CA LYS A 154 11.12 -4.28 -32.39
C LYS A 154 10.02 -5.33 -32.66
N ILE A 155 9.45 -5.92 -31.60
CA ILE A 155 8.32 -6.83 -31.71
C ILE A 155 7.08 -6.09 -32.27
N GLN A 156 6.81 -4.87 -31.80
CA GLN A 156 5.70 -4.06 -32.28
C GLN A 156 5.85 -3.64 -33.74
N GLN A 157 7.08 -3.38 -34.19
CA GLN A 157 7.39 -3.10 -35.61
C GLN A 157 7.32 -4.35 -36.50
N GLY A 158 7.18 -5.55 -35.92
CA GLY A 158 7.15 -6.80 -36.67
C GLY A 158 8.53 -7.29 -37.14
N GLU A 159 9.62 -6.70 -36.64
CA GLU A 159 10.99 -7.15 -36.93
C GLU A 159 11.31 -8.49 -36.29
N ILE A 160 10.67 -8.80 -35.16
CA ILE A 160 10.90 -10.00 -34.35
C ILE A 160 9.56 -10.61 -33.98
N GLU A 161 9.49 -11.94 -33.91
CA GLU A 161 8.33 -12.68 -33.47
C GLU A 161 8.01 -12.39 -31.98
N TRP A 162 6.73 -12.48 -31.62
CA TRP A 162 6.28 -12.30 -30.24
C TRP A 162 6.98 -13.31 -29.29
N ASP A 163 7.60 -12.81 -28.23
CA ASP A 163 8.21 -13.59 -27.16
C ASP A 163 7.61 -13.19 -25.81
N SER A 164 6.84 -14.10 -25.20
CA SER A 164 6.19 -13.87 -23.91
C SER A 164 7.20 -13.63 -22.77
N GLU A 165 8.41 -14.24 -22.84
CA GLU A 165 9.44 -14.08 -21.81
C GLU A 165 9.95 -12.64 -21.73
N VAL A 166 10.00 -11.91 -22.86
CA VAL A 166 10.37 -10.49 -22.88
C VAL A 166 9.37 -9.66 -22.09
N MET A 167 8.07 -9.93 -22.27
CA MET A 167 7.03 -9.23 -21.51
C MET A 167 7.05 -9.60 -20.02
N ASP A 168 7.31 -10.86 -19.69
CA ASP A 168 7.39 -11.32 -18.29
C ASP A 168 8.58 -10.66 -17.57
N HIS A 169 9.75 -10.57 -18.21
CA HIS A 169 10.91 -9.88 -17.65
C HIS A 169 10.71 -8.37 -17.54
N LEU A 170 10.07 -7.74 -18.53
CA LEU A 170 9.74 -6.32 -18.47
C LEU A 170 8.74 -6.03 -17.35
N THR A 171 7.71 -6.88 -17.20
CA THR A 171 6.74 -6.77 -16.09
C THR A 171 7.44 -6.88 -14.74
N PHE A 172 8.34 -7.84 -14.58
CA PHE A 172 9.13 -8.00 -13.36
C PHE A 172 9.98 -6.76 -13.06
N ALA A 173 10.73 -6.28 -14.06
CA ALA A 173 11.63 -5.14 -13.90
C ALA A 173 10.87 -3.85 -13.52
N LEU A 174 9.80 -3.53 -14.24
CA LEU A 174 8.97 -2.34 -13.98
C LEU A 174 8.23 -2.43 -12.64
N THR A 175 7.79 -3.63 -12.22
CA THR A 175 7.17 -3.81 -10.90
C THR A 175 8.18 -3.63 -9.75
N VAL A 176 9.42 -4.06 -9.92
CA VAL A 176 10.47 -3.87 -8.91
C VAL A 176 10.86 -2.40 -8.76
N VAL A 177 10.88 -1.66 -9.85
CA VAL A 177 11.20 -0.21 -9.84
C VAL A 177 9.99 0.62 -9.41
N GLY A 178 8.76 0.11 -9.55
CA GLY A 178 7.53 0.82 -9.21
C GLY A 178 6.95 1.65 -10.37
N GLU A 179 7.44 1.48 -11.59
CA GLU A 179 7.01 2.20 -12.80
C GLU A 179 5.75 1.56 -13.43
N PHE A 180 4.64 1.58 -12.69
CA PHE A 180 3.40 0.90 -13.08
C PHE A 180 2.66 1.60 -14.23
N GLU A 181 2.80 2.91 -14.39
CA GLU A 181 2.20 3.65 -15.51
C GLU A 181 2.88 3.26 -16.83
N SER A 182 4.22 3.21 -16.85
CA SER A 182 4.98 2.74 -18.01
C SER A 182 4.64 1.29 -18.37
N LEU A 183 4.36 0.45 -17.37
CA LEU A 183 3.89 -0.92 -17.59
C LEU A 183 2.49 -0.94 -18.21
N ALA A 184 1.56 -0.10 -17.75
CA ALA A 184 0.22 0.01 -18.31
C ALA A 184 0.26 0.43 -19.79
N ASP A 185 1.06 1.43 -20.13
CA ASP A 185 1.24 1.91 -21.51
C ASP A 185 1.75 0.79 -22.44
N ASN A 186 2.70 -0.02 -21.96
CA ASN A 186 3.19 -1.17 -22.74
C ASN A 186 2.11 -2.25 -22.94
N VAL A 187 1.31 -2.53 -21.91
CA VAL A 187 0.20 -3.49 -22.01
C VAL A 187 -0.89 -3.00 -22.96
N GLU A 188 -1.14 -1.69 -23.01
CA GLU A 188 -2.07 -1.09 -23.99
C GLU A 188 -1.60 -1.25 -25.43
N GLN A 189 -0.30 -1.28 -25.66
CA GLN A 189 0.32 -1.42 -26.98
C GLN A 189 0.47 -2.89 -27.43
N ILE A 190 0.17 -3.89 -26.56
CA ILE A 190 0.24 -5.31 -26.94
C ILE A 190 -0.70 -5.62 -28.11
N LEU A 191 -0.18 -6.39 -29.06
CA LEU A 191 -0.91 -6.78 -30.26
C LEU A 191 -2.23 -7.50 -29.93
N PRO A 192 -3.31 -7.23 -30.67
CA PRO A 192 -4.58 -7.91 -30.50
C PRO A 192 -4.43 -9.43 -30.70
N GLY A 193 -5.03 -10.23 -29.81
CA GLY A 193 -5.02 -11.69 -29.91
C GLY A 193 -3.99 -12.39 -29.02
N VAL A 194 -3.02 -11.69 -28.43
CA VAL A 194 -2.05 -12.28 -27.51
C VAL A 194 -2.68 -12.61 -26.14
N LYS A 195 -3.58 -11.73 -25.68
CA LYS A 195 -4.36 -11.92 -24.44
C LYS A 195 -5.85 -11.75 -24.73
N THR A 196 -6.69 -12.45 -23.97
CA THR A 196 -8.13 -12.20 -24.01
C THR A 196 -8.44 -10.77 -23.52
N ARG A 197 -9.57 -10.23 -23.95
CA ARG A 197 -9.99 -8.87 -23.58
C ARG A 197 -10.12 -8.72 -22.05
N ALA A 198 -10.64 -9.74 -21.38
CA ALA A 198 -10.81 -9.74 -19.93
C ALA A 198 -9.46 -9.77 -19.19
N GLU A 199 -8.53 -10.62 -19.62
CA GLU A 199 -7.17 -10.69 -19.05
C GLU A 199 -6.40 -9.39 -19.24
N ARG A 200 -6.50 -8.78 -20.43
CA ARG A 200 -5.85 -7.49 -20.71
C ARG A 200 -6.38 -6.38 -19.80
N TRP A 201 -7.69 -6.25 -19.67
CA TRP A 201 -8.29 -5.25 -18.79
C TRP A 201 -8.02 -5.50 -17.31
N TYR A 202 -7.99 -6.77 -16.90
CA TYR A 202 -7.59 -7.15 -15.54
C TYR A 202 -6.14 -6.76 -15.26
N PHE A 203 -5.22 -7.03 -16.18
CA PHE A 203 -3.82 -6.68 -16.03
C PHE A 203 -3.62 -5.15 -15.97
N LEU A 204 -4.28 -4.39 -16.84
CA LEU A 204 -4.30 -2.94 -16.78
C LEU A 204 -4.86 -2.42 -15.45
N ALA A 205 -5.94 -3.02 -14.96
CA ALA A 205 -6.52 -2.65 -13.67
C ALA A 205 -5.54 -2.91 -12.51
N LEU A 206 -4.74 -3.98 -12.58
CA LEU A 206 -3.65 -4.22 -11.61
C LEU A 206 -2.58 -3.13 -11.66
N CYS A 207 -2.13 -2.73 -12.85
CA CYS A 207 -1.14 -1.68 -13.04
C CYS A 207 -1.65 -0.34 -12.48
N TYR A 208 -2.85 0.09 -12.86
CA TYR A 208 -3.44 1.33 -12.37
C TYR A 208 -3.72 1.31 -10.86
N SER A 209 -4.12 0.15 -10.32
CA SER A 209 -4.27 0.00 -8.86
C SER A 209 -2.94 0.12 -8.13
N ALA A 210 -1.86 -0.44 -8.68
CA ALA A 210 -0.52 -0.33 -8.11
C ALA A 210 0.05 1.10 -8.22
N ALA A 211 -0.32 1.84 -9.27
CA ALA A 211 -0.03 3.27 -9.42
C ALA A 211 -0.87 4.19 -8.51
N GLY A 212 -1.78 3.63 -7.70
CA GLY A 212 -2.68 4.41 -6.84
C GLY A 212 -3.93 4.98 -7.54
N GLN A 213 -4.09 4.73 -8.85
CA GLN A 213 -5.22 5.20 -9.65
C GLN A 213 -6.43 4.25 -9.56
N ASN A 214 -6.98 4.11 -8.35
CA ASN A 214 -8.04 3.13 -8.05
C ASN A 214 -9.33 3.36 -8.87
N GLU A 215 -9.67 4.60 -9.22
CA GLU A 215 -10.86 4.88 -10.03
C GLU A 215 -10.74 4.37 -11.47
N THR A 216 -9.58 4.58 -12.10
CA THR A 216 -9.32 4.07 -13.45
C THR A 216 -9.33 2.56 -13.47
N ALA A 217 -8.74 1.92 -12.44
CA ALA A 217 -8.77 0.48 -12.26
C ALA A 217 -10.22 -0.05 -12.12
N LEU A 218 -11.06 0.57 -11.27
CA LEU A 218 -12.46 0.18 -11.10
C LEU A 218 -13.27 0.35 -12.40
N ASN A 219 -13.03 1.43 -13.18
CA ASN A 219 -13.70 1.62 -14.46
C ASN A 219 -13.40 0.49 -15.45
N LEU A 220 -12.17 -0.01 -15.47
CA LEU A 220 -11.80 -1.18 -16.29
C LEU A 220 -12.48 -2.46 -15.78
N LEU A 221 -12.51 -2.68 -14.46
CA LEU A 221 -13.16 -3.84 -13.85
C LEU A 221 -14.68 -3.84 -14.07
N ARG A 222 -15.33 -2.67 -14.07
CA ARG A 222 -16.75 -2.52 -14.45
C ARG A 222 -16.99 -2.97 -15.90
N LYS A 223 -16.10 -2.63 -16.81
CA LYS A 223 -16.17 -3.07 -18.22
C LYS A 223 -16.02 -4.58 -18.35
N VAL A 224 -15.09 -5.21 -17.60
CA VAL A 224 -14.94 -6.67 -17.57
C VAL A 224 -16.20 -7.34 -17.04
N SER A 225 -16.78 -6.79 -15.97
CA SER A 225 -17.95 -7.37 -15.32
C SER A 225 -19.28 -7.09 -16.03
N GLY A 226 -19.36 -6.04 -16.85
CA GLY A 226 -20.55 -5.59 -17.55
C GLY A 226 -20.67 -6.07 -19.00
N SER A 227 -19.65 -6.74 -19.56
CA SER A 227 -19.73 -7.30 -20.91
C SER A 227 -20.78 -8.42 -20.93
N SER A 228 -21.92 -8.11 -21.55
CA SER A 228 -23.09 -9.02 -21.72
C SER A 228 -22.85 -10.14 -22.74
N GLU A 229 -21.62 -10.53 -22.98
CA GLU A 229 -21.33 -11.72 -23.76
C GLU A 229 -21.70 -12.92 -22.88
N ALA A 230 -22.93 -13.35 -23.00
CA ALA A 230 -23.61 -14.41 -22.25
C ALA A 230 -22.96 -15.81 -22.37
N GLU A 231 -21.77 -15.91 -22.94
CA GLU A 231 -21.08 -17.17 -23.22
C GLU A 231 -19.76 -17.36 -22.44
N HIS A 232 -19.29 -16.37 -21.68
CA HIS A 232 -18.03 -16.55 -20.96
C HIS A 232 -18.23 -16.57 -19.45
N GLU A 233 -17.61 -17.56 -18.79
CA GLU A 233 -17.55 -17.63 -17.33
C GLU A 233 -17.00 -16.32 -16.76
N PRO A 234 -17.57 -15.81 -15.64
CA PRO A 234 -17.13 -14.57 -15.04
C PRO A 234 -15.66 -14.66 -14.58
N HIS A 235 -14.86 -13.67 -14.95
CA HIS A 235 -13.44 -13.62 -14.60
C HIS A 235 -13.26 -13.34 -13.10
N ILE A 236 -13.13 -14.40 -12.30
CA ILE A 236 -13.08 -14.36 -10.83
C ILE A 236 -12.01 -13.41 -10.30
N PRO A 237 -10.74 -13.37 -10.82
CA PRO A 237 -9.73 -12.45 -10.34
C PRO A 237 -10.15 -10.97 -10.46
N SER A 238 -10.84 -10.60 -11.55
CA SER A 238 -11.34 -9.22 -11.73
C SER A 238 -12.42 -8.86 -10.70
N LEU A 239 -13.31 -9.80 -10.38
CA LEU A 239 -14.34 -9.57 -9.36
C LEU A 239 -13.72 -9.42 -7.96
N LEU A 240 -12.73 -10.24 -7.63
CA LEU A 240 -12.00 -10.16 -6.36
C LEU A 240 -11.20 -8.86 -6.22
N LEU A 241 -10.52 -8.43 -7.29
CA LEU A 241 -9.80 -7.16 -7.30
C LEU A 241 -10.77 -5.98 -7.15
N GLY A 242 -11.92 -6.01 -7.85
CA GLY A 242 -12.96 -4.99 -7.70
C GLY A 242 -13.50 -4.92 -6.26
N ALA A 243 -13.80 -6.07 -5.66
CA ALA A 243 -14.23 -6.15 -4.27
C ALA A 243 -13.15 -5.63 -3.29
N LYS A 244 -11.86 -5.96 -3.52
CA LYS A 244 -10.73 -5.46 -2.74
C LYS A 244 -10.60 -3.94 -2.82
N LEU A 245 -10.64 -3.36 -4.01
CA LEU A 245 -10.53 -1.91 -4.19
C LEU A 245 -11.70 -1.16 -3.57
N CYS A 246 -12.92 -1.66 -3.74
CA CYS A 246 -14.10 -1.09 -3.11
C CYS A 246 -14.10 -1.25 -1.57
N SER A 247 -13.41 -2.26 -1.03
CA SER A 247 -13.30 -2.45 0.43
C SER A 247 -12.39 -1.42 1.10
N GLN A 248 -11.55 -0.71 0.33
CA GLN A 248 -10.67 0.34 0.84
C GLN A 248 -11.38 1.69 0.98
N ASP A 249 -12.45 1.92 0.21
CA ASP A 249 -13.21 3.16 0.20
C ASP A 249 -14.64 2.90 0.71
N PRO A 250 -15.00 3.42 1.88
CA PRO A 250 -16.34 3.27 2.43
C PRO A 250 -17.45 3.71 1.45
N CYS A 251 -17.24 4.78 0.68
CA CYS A 251 -18.24 5.29 -0.27
C CYS A 251 -18.59 4.28 -1.39
N LYS A 252 -17.68 3.36 -1.70
CA LYS A 252 -17.84 2.33 -2.75
C LYS A 252 -18.30 0.98 -2.21
N SER A 253 -18.59 0.89 -0.93
CA SER A 253 -18.95 -0.35 -0.24
C SER A 253 -20.10 -1.11 -0.91
N ARG A 254 -21.16 -0.41 -1.38
CA ARG A 254 -22.30 -1.04 -2.08
C ARG A 254 -21.90 -1.72 -3.39
N GLU A 255 -20.99 -1.09 -4.14
CA GLU A 255 -20.44 -1.69 -5.36
C GLU A 255 -19.56 -2.90 -5.03
N GLY A 256 -18.73 -2.80 -3.99
CA GLY A 256 -17.90 -3.89 -3.48
C GLY A 256 -18.73 -5.11 -3.06
N ILE A 257 -19.88 -4.91 -2.42
CA ILE A 257 -20.84 -5.97 -2.10
C ILE A 257 -21.31 -6.68 -3.38
N SER A 258 -21.59 -5.94 -4.45
CA SER A 258 -22.02 -6.51 -5.73
C SER A 258 -20.89 -7.37 -6.35
N PHE A 259 -19.65 -6.87 -6.41
CA PHE A 259 -18.51 -7.62 -6.90
C PHE A 259 -18.26 -8.90 -6.09
N ALA A 260 -18.27 -8.79 -4.76
CA ALA A 260 -18.02 -9.91 -3.87
C ALA A 260 -19.09 -10.99 -3.95
N ARG A 261 -20.38 -10.63 -4.04
CA ARG A 261 -21.47 -11.62 -4.23
C ARG A 261 -21.33 -12.37 -5.54
N ARG A 262 -21.06 -11.66 -6.63
CA ARG A 262 -20.83 -12.31 -7.94
C ARG A 262 -19.62 -13.24 -7.91
N ALA A 263 -18.54 -12.84 -7.21
CA ALA A 263 -17.38 -13.71 -7.01
C ALA A 263 -17.74 -14.97 -6.21
N ILE A 264 -18.56 -14.87 -5.17
CA ILE A 264 -19.05 -16.01 -4.38
C ILE A 264 -19.87 -16.96 -5.26
N ASP A 265 -20.84 -16.44 -6.00
CA ASP A 265 -21.72 -17.25 -6.87
C ASP A 265 -20.92 -18.03 -7.91
N SER A 266 -19.85 -17.40 -8.45
CA SER A 266 -18.97 -18.03 -9.43
C SER A 266 -17.98 -19.04 -8.83
N THR A 267 -17.67 -18.94 -7.53
CA THR A 267 -16.59 -19.71 -6.88
C THR A 267 -17.10 -20.86 -6.04
N MET A 268 -18.43 -20.97 -5.81
CA MET A 268 -19.02 -21.92 -4.86
C MET A 268 -18.58 -23.38 -5.03
N ASN A 269 -18.18 -23.79 -6.23
CA ASN A 269 -17.85 -25.19 -6.55
C ASN A 269 -16.37 -25.42 -6.93
N GLN A 270 -15.51 -24.38 -6.98
CA GLN A 270 -14.20 -24.51 -7.60
C GLN A 270 -13.03 -24.43 -6.62
N ASN A 271 -12.98 -23.43 -5.73
CA ASN A 271 -11.80 -23.19 -4.90
C ASN A 271 -12.16 -22.55 -3.56
N LYS A 272 -11.89 -23.28 -2.46
CA LYS A 272 -12.18 -22.83 -1.09
C LYS A 272 -11.41 -21.55 -0.72
N HIS A 273 -10.19 -21.39 -1.23
CA HIS A 273 -9.38 -20.19 -0.93
C HIS A 273 -9.96 -18.93 -1.57
N LEU A 274 -10.34 -18.99 -2.85
CA LEU A 274 -10.97 -17.87 -3.55
C LEU A 274 -12.33 -17.52 -2.94
N LEU A 275 -13.11 -18.55 -2.53
CA LEU A 275 -14.36 -18.35 -1.82
C LEU A 275 -14.16 -17.67 -0.47
N SER A 276 -13.11 -18.04 0.28
CA SER A 276 -12.74 -17.37 1.54
C SER A 276 -12.40 -15.89 1.30
N GLN A 277 -11.58 -15.59 0.28
CA GLN A 277 -11.24 -14.20 -0.08
C GLN A 277 -12.47 -13.38 -0.49
N ALA A 278 -13.36 -13.95 -1.30
CA ALA A 278 -14.60 -13.29 -1.70
C ALA A 278 -15.50 -12.98 -0.49
N ARG A 279 -15.62 -13.91 0.46
CA ARG A 279 -16.37 -13.69 1.71
C ARG A 279 -15.70 -12.68 2.64
N LYS A 280 -14.35 -12.67 2.70
CA LYS A 280 -13.60 -11.64 3.43
C LYS A 280 -13.92 -10.23 2.91
N PHE A 281 -13.77 -10.01 1.61
CA PHE A 281 -14.08 -8.70 1.03
C PHE A 281 -15.55 -8.33 1.16
N LEU A 282 -16.46 -9.31 1.05
CA LEU A 282 -17.88 -9.08 1.31
C LEU A 282 -18.12 -8.58 2.74
N GLY A 283 -17.50 -9.22 3.72
CA GLY A 283 -17.59 -8.82 5.13
C GLY A 283 -17.05 -7.42 5.37
N VAL A 284 -15.86 -7.09 4.86
CA VAL A 284 -15.28 -5.75 4.98
C VAL A 284 -16.15 -4.69 4.31
N CYS A 285 -16.70 -4.98 3.11
CA CYS A 285 -17.62 -4.06 2.44
C CYS A 285 -18.92 -3.84 3.24
N TYR A 286 -19.46 -4.86 3.90
CA TYR A 286 -20.60 -4.70 4.80
C TYR A 286 -20.25 -3.85 6.03
N GLY A 287 -19.07 -4.05 6.65
CA GLY A 287 -18.58 -3.22 7.75
C GLY A 287 -18.49 -1.74 7.35
N ASN A 288 -17.95 -1.47 6.16
CA ASN A 288 -17.87 -0.11 5.62
C ASN A 288 -19.25 0.46 5.26
N ALA A 289 -20.17 -0.34 4.72
CA ALA A 289 -21.55 0.09 4.47
C ALA A 289 -22.28 0.45 5.77
N ALA A 290 -22.00 -0.27 6.86
CA ALA A 290 -22.55 0.03 8.19
C ALA A 290 -22.09 1.40 8.71
N LYS A 291 -20.83 1.80 8.45
CA LYS A 291 -20.31 3.12 8.86
C LYS A 291 -21.03 4.29 8.19
N ILE A 292 -21.43 4.13 6.91
CA ILE A 292 -22.09 5.19 6.13
C ILE A 292 -23.61 5.17 6.31
N SER A 293 -24.18 4.07 6.83
CA SER A 293 -25.62 3.93 6.96
C SER A 293 -26.22 4.95 7.93
N VAL A 294 -27.23 5.65 7.46
CA VAL A 294 -27.96 6.66 8.25
C VAL A 294 -29.01 6.02 9.18
N SER A 295 -29.53 4.85 8.79
CA SER A 295 -30.55 4.12 9.54
C SER A 295 -29.92 3.09 10.47
N ASP A 296 -30.30 3.10 11.76
CA ASP A 296 -29.82 2.13 12.74
C ASP A 296 -30.20 0.69 12.38
N SER A 297 -31.36 0.49 11.78
CA SER A 297 -31.81 -0.83 11.31
C SER A 297 -30.91 -1.38 10.20
N GLU A 298 -30.57 -0.54 9.20
CA GLU A 298 -29.65 -0.92 8.14
C GLU A 298 -28.24 -1.17 8.68
N ARG A 299 -27.78 -0.30 9.58
CA ARG A 299 -26.47 -0.43 10.24
C ARG A 299 -26.34 -1.76 10.96
N ASN A 300 -27.30 -2.12 11.80
CA ASN A 300 -27.32 -3.38 12.54
C ASN A 300 -27.37 -4.59 11.59
N SER A 301 -28.15 -4.49 10.50
CA SER A 301 -28.21 -5.54 9.47
C SER A 301 -26.85 -5.74 8.79
N TYR A 302 -26.18 -4.65 8.39
CA TYR A 302 -24.85 -4.74 7.76
C TYR A 302 -23.78 -5.24 8.72
N GLN A 303 -23.80 -4.82 9.99
CA GLN A 303 -22.88 -5.33 11.03
C GLN A 303 -23.02 -6.83 11.24
N THR A 304 -24.25 -7.33 11.32
CA THR A 304 -24.52 -8.77 11.44
C THR A 304 -24.05 -9.54 10.19
N GLN A 305 -24.30 -9.01 8.99
CA GLN A 305 -23.85 -9.62 7.74
C GLN A 305 -22.32 -9.59 7.58
N SER A 306 -21.67 -8.53 8.08
CA SER A 306 -20.20 -8.41 8.12
C SER A 306 -19.60 -9.53 8.94
N LEU A 307 -20.00 -9.67 10.22
CA LEU A 307 -19.49 -10.71 11.11
C LEU A 307 -19.76 -12.12 10.57
N ASN A 308 -20.96 -12.38 10.05
CA ASN A 308 -21.29 -13.67 9.47
C ASN A 308 -20.40 -14.02 8.27
N SER A 309 -20.15 -13.05 7.38
CA SER A 309 -19.29 -13.25 6.20
C SER A 309 -17.84 -13.49 6.58
N LEU A 310 -17.29 -12.69 7.52
CA LEU A 310 -15.91 -12.83 8.01
C LEU A 310 -15.71 -14.14 8.79
N THR A 311 -16.66 -14.54 9.64
CA THR A 311 -16.61 -15.81 10.36
C THR A 311 -16.61 -16.99 9.39
N GLN A 312 -17.45 -16.95 8.36
CA GLN A 312 -17.46 -17.99 7.34
C GLN A 312 -16.16 -18.02 6.53
N ALA A 313 -15.56 -16.85 6.23
CA ALA A 313 -14.25 -16.77 5.58
C ALA A 313 -13.16 -17.42 6.45
N ALA A 314 -13.11 -17.10 7.75
CA ALA A 314 -12.15 -17.66 8.69
C ALA A 314 -12.32 -19.18 8.90
N MET A 315 -13.55 -19.71 8.80
CA MET A 315 -13.81 -21.16 8.84
C MET A 315 -13.31 -21.89 7.59
N LEU A 316 -13.40 -21.25 6.41
CA LEU A 316 -12.95 -21.83 5.13
C LEU A 316 -11.43 -21.89 5.02
N CYS A 317 -10.74 -20.83 5.50
CA CYS A 317 -9.29 -20.73 5.46
C CYS A 317 -8.77 -20.26 6.82
N LYS A 318 -8.37 -21.23 7.66
CA LYS A 318 -7.92 -20.96 9.04
C LYS A 318 -6.52 -20.34 9.10
N GLU A 319 -5.76 -20.44 8.02
CA GLU A 319 -4.36 -19.98 7.92
C GLU A 319 -4.23 -18.60 7.28
N ASP A 320 -5.33 -17.94 6.91
CA ASP A 320 -5.30 -16.59 6.36
C ASP A 320 -5.29 -15.56 7.50
N ALA A 321 -4.10 -15.06 7.81
CA ALA A 321 -3.90 -14.05 8.85
C ALA A 321 -4.73 -12.78 8.60
N GLU A 322 -4.81 -12.29 7.36
CA GLU A 322 -5.56 -11.08 7.03
C GLU A 322 -7.08 -11.23 7.26
N THR A 323 -7.62 -12.42 7.07
CA THR A 323 -9.03 -12.70 7.42
C THR A 323 -9.25 -12.67 8.92
N VAL A 324 -8.32 -13.24 9.71
CA VAL A 324 -8.38 -13.20 11.18
C VAL A 324 -8.25 -11.76 11.69
N PHE A 325 -7.35 -10.97 11.10
CA PHE A 325 -7.21 -9.54 11.41
C PHE A 325 -8.52 -8.76 11.14
N SER A 326 -9.11 -8.95 9.94
CA SER A 326 -10.34 -8.26 9.56
C SER A 326 -11.51 -8.64 10.49
N LEU A 327 -11.58 -9.90 10.92
CA LEU A 327 -12.58 -10.37 11.89
C LEU A 327 -12.36 -9.75 13.27
N GLY A 328 -11.11 -9.71 13.75
CA GLY A 328 -10.75 -9.07 15.02
C GLY A 328 -11.07 -7.57 15.02
N LEU A 329 -10.77 -6.87 13.92
CA LEU A 329 -11.08 -5.46 13.74
C LEU A 329 -12.60 -5.19 13.74
N GLU A 330 -13.39 -6.04 13.07
CA GLU A 330 -14.85 -5.90 13.04
C GLU A 330 -15.47 -6.13 14.42
N TYR A 331 -14.99 -7.14 15.19
CA TYR A 331 -15.41 -7.32 16.57
C TYR A 331 -15.04 -6.11 17.45
N ALA A 332 -13.86 -5.53 17.27
CA ALA A 332 -13.42 -4.34 18.00
C ALA A 332 -14.29 -3.12 17.68
N THR A 333 -14.62 -2.88 16.39
CA THR A 333 -15.50 -1.78 15.98
C THR A 333 -16.91 -1.91 16.54
N GLN A 334 -17.41 -3.14 16.70
CA GLN A 334 -18.70 -3.43 17.33
C GLN A 334 -18.63 -3.52 18.87
N ARG A 335 -17.49 -3.16 19.47
CA ARG A 335 -17.25 -3.18 20.92
C ARG A 335 -17.34 -4.56 21.57
N ASN A 336 -17.24 -5.64 20.81
CA ASN A 336 -17.10 -7.00 21.31
C ASN A 336 -15.62 -7.30 21.60
N LEU A 337 -15.12 -6.80 22.73
CA LEU A 337 -13.68 -6.73 23.01
C LEU A 337 -13.04 -8.12 23.22
N THR A 338 -13.73 -9.06 23.91
CA THR A 338 -13.18 -10.40 24.17
C THR A 338 -12.85 -11.17 22.87
N PRO A 339 -13.79 -11.41 21.92
CA PRO A 339 -13.45 -12.09 20.69
C PRO A 339 -12.53 -11.24 19.78
N ALA A 340 -12.54 -9.90 19.90
CA ALA A 340 -11.60 -9.04 19.23
C ALA A 340 -10.17 -9.32 19.69
N PHE A 341 -9.95 -9.41 21.01
CA PHE A 341 -8.64 -9.69 21.60
C PHE A 341 -8.11 -11.06 21.18
N ASP A 342 -8.95 -12.11 21.26
CA ASP A 342 -8.57 -13.47 20.87
C ASP A 342 -8.13 -13.54 19.39
N ASN A 343 -8.85 -12.86 18.49
CA ASN A 343 -8.48 -12.82 17.08
C ASN A 343 -7.22 -11.97 16.83
N ALA A 344 -7.05 -10.85 17.52
CA ALA A 344 -5.85 -10.01 17.41
C ALA A 344 -4.60 -10.74 17.92
N LEU A 345 -4.71 -11.48 19.03
CA LEU A 345 -3.64 -12.32 19.55
C LEU A 345 -3.26 -13.42 18.55
N ARG A 346 -4.26 -14.13 18.04
CA ARG A 346 -4.06 -15.16 17.01
C ARG A 346 -3.39 -14.59 15.75
N TYR A 347 -3.77 -13.39 15.32
CA TYR A 347 -3.10 -12.71 14.21
C TYR A 347 -1.63 -12.45 14.49
N SER A 348 -1.29 -11.94 15.69
CA SER A 348 0.10 -11.71 16.10
C SER A 348 0.91 -13.00 16.15
N GLU A 349 0.33 -14.10 16.62
CA GLU A 349 0.96 -15.42 16.60
C GLU A 349 1.22 -15.91 15.16
N MET A 350 0.24 -15.79 14.27
CA MET A 350 0.37 -16.20 12.87
C MET A 350 1.42 -15.40 12.10
N THR A 351 1.60 -14.13 12.44
CA THR A 351 2.59 -13.23 11.83
C THR A 351 3.92 -13.20 12.60
N SER A 352 4.04 -13.99 13.68
CA SER A 352 5.22 -13.99 14.56
C SER A 352 5.59 -12.59 15.07
N GLY A 353 4.59 -11.75 15.33
CA GLY A 353 4.79 -10.38 15.82
C GLY A 353 5.45 -9.40 14.85
N SER A 354 5.68 -9.78 13.59
CA SER A 354 6.43 -8.95 12.62
C SER A 354 5.65 -7.77 12.04
N THR A 355 4.33 -7.68 12.31
CA THR A 355 3.46 -6.67 11.69
C THR A 355 2.97 -5.65 12.70
N ALA A 356 3.19 -4.36 12.41
CA ALA A 356 2.71 -3.24 13.20
C ALA A 356 1.19 -3.22 13.41
N LYS A 357 0.43 -3.66 12.40
CA LYS A 357 -1.05 -3.70 12.45
C LYS A 357 -1.58 -4.56 13.61
N GLY A 358 -0.94 -5.71 13.86
CA GLY A 358 -1.33 -6.60 14.97
C GLY A 358 -1.11 -5.96 16.33
N TRP A 359 0.07 -5.38 16.55
CA TRP A 359 0.41 -4.68 17.79
C TRP A 359 -0.50 -3.47 18.04
N LYS A 360 -0.76 -2.66 16.98
CA LYS A 360 -1.67 -1.52 17.07
C LYS A 360 -3.08 -1.97 17.49
N LEU A 361 -3.62 -3.00 16.84
CA LEU A 361 -4.96 -3.51 17.16
C LEU A 361 -5.02 -4.03 18.61
N LEU A 362 -4.03 -4.82 19.06
CA LEU A 362 -3.96 -5.30 20.44
C LEU A 362 -3.91 -4.15 21.45
N ALA A 363 -3.04 -3.16 21.23
CA ALA A 363 -2.93 -2.00 22.11
C ALA A 363 -4.25 -1.21 22.18
N LEU A 364 -4.94 -1.03 21.06
CA LEU A 364 -6.23 -0.34 21.02
C LEU A 364 -7.34 -1.13 21.73
N ILE A 365 -7.39 -2.45 21.57
CA ILE A 365 -8.38 -3.30 22.27
C ILE A 365 -8.15 -3.24 23.78
N VAL A 366 -6.90 -3.40 24.24
CA VAL A 366 -6.56 -3.33 25.66
C VAL A 366 -6.84 -1.93 26.24
N SER A 367 -6.62 -0.87 25.44
CA SER A 367 -7.00 0.48 25.83
C SER A 367 -8.51 0.66 25.96
N ALA A 368 -9.30 0.00 25.08
CA ALA A 368 -10.77 0.01 25.17
C ALA A 368 -11.28 -0.73 26.42
N GLU A 369 -10.51 -1.71 26.96
CA GLU A 369 -10.77 -2.32 28.25
C GLU A 369 -10.35 -1.43 29.45
N GLN A 370 -9.92 -0.19 29.21
CA GLN A 370 -9.42 0.76 30.21
C GLN A 370 -8.12 0.31 30.91
N ARG A 371 -7.39 -0.64 30.33
CA ARG A 371 -6.10 -1.16 30.83
C ARG A 371 -4.95 -0.40 30.19
N PHE A 372 -4.86 0.91 30.42
CA PHE A 372 -3.91 1.78 29.73
C PHE A 372 -2.43 1.46 29.99
N SER A 373 -2.10 0.94 31.20
CA SER A 373 -0.73 0.50 31.53
C SER A 373 -0.28 -0.69 30.69
N ASP A 374 -1.18 -1.65 30.49
CA ASP A 374 -0.89 -2.84 29.71
C ASP A 374 -0.82 -2.51 28.21
N ALA A 375 -1.70 -1.61 27.76
CA ALA A 375 -1.64 -1.09 26.40
C ALA A 375 -0.32 -0.35 26.11
N GLU A 376 0.20 0.46 27.06
CA GLU A 376 1.50 1.12 26.91
C GLU A 376 2.64 0.11 26.86
N ALA A 377 2.61 -0.95 27.70
CA ALA A 377 3.61 -2.01 27.64
C ALA A 377 3.60 -2.78 26.31
N ILE A 378 2.41 -3.01 25.71
CA ILE A 378 2.29 -3.59 24.37
C ILE A 378 2.92 -2.67 23.31
N VAL A 379 2.71 -1.36 23.41
CA VAL A 379 3.31 -0.39 22.47
C VAL A 379 4.84 -0.34 22.64
N ASP A 380 5.36 -0.44 23.86
CA ASP A 380 6.81 -0.49 24.10
C ASP A 380 7.44 -1.74 23.48
N LEU A 381 6.80 -2.91 23.64
CA LEU A 381 7.23 -4.13 22.95
C LEU A 381 7.17 -3.99 21.42
N ALA A 382 6.12 -3.34 20.91
CA ALA A 382 6.00 -3.11 19.48
C ALA A 382 7.11 -2.20 18.92
N LEU A 383 7.52 -1.17 19.67
CA LEU A 383 8.64 -0.29 19.30
C LEU A 383 9.98 -1.05 19.23
N ASP A 384 10.17 -2.06 20.07
CA ASP A 384 11.38 -2.89 20.08
C ASP A 384 11.40 -3.89 18.91
N GLU A 385 10.23 -4.42 18.51
CA GLU A 385 10.12 -5.49 17.50
C GLU A 385 9.88 -4.99 16.08
N THR A 386 9.31 -3.79 15.90
CA THR A 386 9.01 -3.24 14.56
C THR A 386 10.15 -2.36 14.04
N GLY A 387 10.32 -2.35 12.71
CA GLY A 387 11.32 -1.51 12.05
C GLY A 387 11.01 0.00 12.17
N GLN A 388 11.92 0.84 11.68
CA GLN A 388 11.86 2.30 11.81
C GLN A 388 10.62 2.96 11.16
N ILE A 389 10.01 2.33 10.17
CA ILE A 389 8.89 2.91 9.40
C ILE A 389 7.64 3.13 10.27
N ASP A 390 7.31 2.18 11.14
CA ASP A 390 6.10 2.23 11.95
C ASP A 390 6.28 2.90 13.32
N GLN A 391 7.51 3.28 13.69
CA GLN A 391 7.82 3.84 15.00
C GLN A 391 7.07 5.14 15.30
N LEU A 392 6.88 6.01 14.31
CA LEU A 392 6.19 7.28 14.49
C LEU A 392 4.74 7.10 14.95
N GLN A 393 4.03 6.13 14.37
CA GLN A 393 2.65 5.83 14.74
C GLN A 393 2.55 5.26 16.17
N PHE A 394 3.51 4.40 16.57
CA PHE A 394 3.56 3.85 17.92
C PHE A 394 3.94 4.91 18.96
N LEU A 395 4.87 5.82 18.67
CA LEU A 395 5.19 6.93 19.55
C LEU A 395 3.98 7.84 19.78
N LYS A 396 3.19 8.12 18.72
CA LYS A 396 1.93 8.85 18.87
C LYS A 396 0.95 8.10 19.77
N LEU A 397 0.74 6.79 19.52
CA LEU A 397 -0.16 5.97 20.33
C LEU A 397 0.29 5.93 21.79
N LYS A 398 1.60 5.80 22.05
CA LYS A 398 2.18 5.87 23.41
C LYS A 398 1.86 7.19 24.10
N ALA A 399 2.06 8.32 23.42
CA ALA A 399 1.77 9.63 23.98
C ALA A 399 0.28 9.79 24.35
N VAL A 400 -0.64 9.31 23.48
CA VAL A 400 -2.08 9.32 23.78
C VAL A 400 -2.42 8.42 24.98
N LEU A 401 -1.79 7.25 25.11
CA LEU A 401 -1.95 6.37 26.28
C LEU A 401 -1.44 7.04 27.58
N GLN A 402 -0.33 7.77 27.51
CA GLN A 402 0.21 8.52 28.64
C GLN A 402 -0.74 9.65 29.09
N ILE A 403 -1.42 10.31 28.14
CA ILE A 403 -2.48 11.29 28.46
C ILE A 403 -3.64 10.57 29.19
N ALA A 404 -4.09 9.43 28.67
CA ALA A 404 -5.17 8.65 29.29
C ALA A 404 -4.82 8.18 30.71
N ARG A 405 -3.53 7.93 30.99
CA ARG A 405 -2.99 7.61 32.33
C ARG A 405 -2.80 8.83 33.24
N GLN A 406 -3.14 10.03 32.77
CA GLN A 406 -2.94 11.30 33.48
C GLN A 406 -1.46 11.65 33.74
N HIS A 407 -0.57 11.29 32.80
CA HIS A 407 0.85 11.63 32.83
C HIS A 407 1.22 12.65 31.71
N PRO A 408 0.71 13.89 31.75
CA PRO A 408 0.88 14.85 30.65
C PRO A 408 2.34 15.22 30.37
N ASN A 409 3.19 15.25 31.41
CA ASN A 409 4.61 15.60 31.24
C ASN A 409 5.37 14.53 30.44
N GLN A 410 5.04 13.24 30.63
CA GLN A 410 5.63 12.15 29.85
C GLN A 410 5.12 12.20 28.39
N ALA A 411 3.83 12.46 28.21
CA ALA A 411 3.24 12.61 26.89
C ALA A 411 3.88 13.76 26.09
N MET A 412 4.11 14.92 26.73
CA MET A 412 4.81 16.05 26.08
C MET A 412 6.22 15.67 25.62
N GLU A 413 6.96 14.91 26.44
CA GLU A 413 8.30 14.46 26.05
C GLU A 413 8.25 13.48 24.89
N THR A 414 7.30 12.54 24.90
CA THR A 414 7.09 11.60 23.80
C THR A 414 6.71 12.31 22.50
N TYR A 415 5.85 13.35 22.55
CA TYR A 415 5.53 14.17 21.36
C TYR A 415 6.73 14.99 20.86
N ARG A 416 7.60 15.48 21.74
CA ARG A 416 8.84 16.17 21.34
C ARG A 416 9.77 15.22 20.59
N ILE A 417 9.92 13.98 21.07
CA ILE A 417 10.70 12.94 20.39
C ILE A 417 10.09 12.64 19.01
N LEU A 418 8.77 12.45 18.94
CA LEU A 418 8.05 12.21 17.70
C LEU A 418 8.30 13.32 16.66
N LEU A 419 8.13 14.58 17.05
CA LEU A 419 8.36 15.73 16.17
C LEU A 419 9.82 15.87 15.74
N ALA A 420 10.77 15.58 16.64
CA ALA A 420 12.20 15.58 16.31
C ALA A 420 12.53 14.49 15.28
N MET A 421 11.94 13.29 15.40
CA MET A 421 12.12 12.20 14.44
C MET A 421 11.55 12.55 13.06
N ILE A 422 10.35 13.13 12.99
CA ILE A 422 9.75 13.59 11.72
C ILE A 422 10.65 14.62 11.04
N GLN A 423 11.21 15.58 11.81
CA GLN A 423 12.13 16.59 11.26
C GLN A 423 13.45 15.96 10.76
N ALA A 424 13.99 14.98 11.47
CA ALA A 424 15.20 14.26 11.06
C ALA A 424 14.98 13.47 9.77
N GLN A 425 13.84 12.79 9.62
CA GLN A 425 13.49 12.05 8.40
C GLN A 425 13.36 12.98 7.18
N ARG A 426 12.75 14.15 7.33
CA ARG A 426 12.71 15.16 6.24
C ARG A 426 14.09 15.64 5.79
N GLN A 427 15.04 15.77 6.72
CA GLN A 427 16.40 16.20 6.39
C GLN A 427 17.21 15.12 5.68
N SER A 428 16.88 13.84 5.88
CA SER A 428 17.56 12.71 5.24
C SER A 428 17.13 12.43 3.80
N GLY A 429 16.12 13.14 3.27
CA GLY A 429 15.71 13.05 1.85
C GLY A 429 15.06 11.73 1.46
N MET A 430 14.49 10.97 2.39
CA MET A 430 13.69 9.79 2.09
C MET A 430 12.28 10.20 1.66
N ASP A 431 12.08 10.33 0.34
CA ASP A 431 10.85 10.88 -0.27
C ASP A 431 9.62 9.94 -0.23
N HIS A 432 9.66 8.80 0.46
CA HIS A 432 8.66 7.74 0.23
C HIS A 432 7.30 7.85 0.96
N GLU A 433 7.12 8.75 1.94
CA GLU A 433 5.82 8.88 2.65
C GLU A 433 5.49 10.29 3.13
N VAL A 434 5.85 11.31 2.40
CA VAL A 434 5.71 12.73 2.79
C VAL A 434 4.29 13.12 3.23
N LEU A 435 3.24 12.51 2.65
CA LEU A 435 1.84 12.83 2.97
C LEU A 435 1.38 12.23 4.32
N SER A 436 1.83 11.02 4.65
CA SER A 436 1.52 10.35 5.91
C SER A 436 2.17 11.08 7.09
N ASP A 437 3.43 11.47 6.93
CA ASP A 437 4.23 12.12 7.97
C ASP A 437 3.75 13.55 8.24
N THR A 438 3.30 14.29 7.21
CA THR A 438 2.73 15.63 7.38
C THR A 438 1.44 15.61 8.21
N LYS A 439 0.57 14.62 7.97
CA LYS A 439 -0.65 14.45 8.74
C LYS A 439 -0.35 14.12 10.21
N LEU A 440 0.61 13.21 10.42
CA LEU A 440 1.04 12.80 11.75
C LEU A 440 1.66 13.96 12.53
N GLU A 441 2.46 14.82 11.86
CA GLU A 441 3.04 16.02 12.44
C GLU A 441 1.97 17.01 12.89
N VAL A 442 0.97 17.28 12.05
CA VAL A 442 -0.13 18.18 12.40
C VAL A 442 -0.91 17.65 13.61
N GLU A 443 -1.23 16.35 13.60
CA GLU A 443 -1.93 15.72 14.72
C GLU A 443 -1.11 15.81 16.02
N ALA A 444 0.21 15.61 15.97
CA ALA A 444 1.09 15.74 17.14
C ALA A 444 1.13 17.19 17.69
N TRP A 445 1.18 18.19 16.81
CA TRP A 445 1.10 19.59 17.24
C TRP A 445 -0.24 19.92 17.90
N LEU A 446 -1.35 19.41 17.37
CA LEU A 446 -2.68 19.64 17.93
C LEU A 446 -2.90 18.92 19.27
N ASP A 447 -2.37 17.71 19.42
CA ASP A 447 -2.43 16.98 20.68
C ASP A 447 -1.60 17.68 21.77
N LEU A 448 -0.40 18.19 21.41
CA LEU A 448 0.38 19.05 22.31
C LEU A 448 -0.38 20.32 22.70
N ALA A 449 -1.05 20.97 21.75
CA ALA A 449 -1.87 22.15 22.04
C ALA A 449 -2.96 21.84 23.06
N ARG A 450 -3.62 20.67 22.96
CA ARG A 450 -4.63 20.22 23.95
C ARG A 450 -4.04 20.05 25.34
N ILE A 451 -2.84 19.45 25.45
CA ILE A 451 -2.15 19.29 26.74
C ILE A 451 -1.85 20.68 27.34
N TYR A 452 -1.39 21.64 26.55
CA TYR A 452 -1.11 22.99 27.03
C TYR A 452 -2.39 23.75 27.40
N ILE A 453 -3.52 23.53 26.71
CA ILE A 453 -4.83 24.06 27.06
C ILE A 453 -5.25 23.54 28.44
N ASP A 454 -5.11 22.23 28.68
CA ASP A 454 -5.47 21.58 29.96
C ASP A 454 -4.57 22.04 31.12
N GLN A 455 -3.37 22.58 30.83
CA GLN A 455 -2.42 23.14 31.80
C GLN A 455 -2.51 24.66 31.92
N ASP A 456 -3.48 25.32 31.31
CA ASP A 456 -3.66 26.77 31.24
C ASP A 456 -2.46 27.53 30.62
N SER A 457 -1.59 26.84 29.87
CA SER A 457 -0.45 27.45 29.16
C SER A 457 -0.86 27.92 27.75
N TRP A 458 -1.74 28.93 27.71
CA TRP A 458 -2.36 29.40 26.48
C TRP A 458 -1.39 29.92 25.40
N PRO A 459 -0.29 30.62 25.73
CA PRO A 459 0.69 31.08 24.73
C PRO A 459 1.34 29.90 24.00
N ASP A 460 1.70 28.83 24.72
CA ASP A 460 2.34 27.65 24.16
C ASP A 460 1.36 26.86 23.30
N ALA A 461 0.09 26.75 23.74
CA ALA A 461 -0.99 26.19 22.96
C ALA A 461 -1.18 26.92 21.62
N GLN A 462 -1.16 28.28 21.66
CA GLN A 462 -1.29 29.06 20.43
C GLN A 462 -0.14 28.81 19.45
N VAL A 463 1.10 28.73 19.94
CA VAL A 463 2.27 28.41 19.10
C VAL A 463 2.12 27.06 18.42
N CYS A 464 1.65 26.03 19.15
CA CYS A 464 1.41 24.71 18.58
C CYS A 464 0.32 24.73 17.50
N ILE A 465 -0.78 25.45 17.74
CA ILE A 465 -1.89 25.59 16.77
C ILE A 465 -1.39 26.35 15.52
N ASP A 466 -0.60 27.40 15.67
CA ASP A 466 -0.07 28.17 14.54
C ASP A 466 0.90 27.33 13.72
N LYS A 467 1.69 26.46 14.35
CA LYS A 467 2.51 25.45 13.65
C LYS A 467 1.67 24.47 12.86
N ALA A 468 0.63 23.89 13.46
CA ALA A 468 -0.28 23.00 12.77
C ALA A 468 -0.95 23.66 11.55
N LYS A 469 -1.44 24.91 11.70
CA LYS A 469 -2.03 25.70 10.62
C LYS A 469 -1.04 26.10 9.53
N SER A 470 0.24 26.27 9.86
CA SER A 470 1.28 26.56 8.85
C SER A 470 1.55 25.37 7.92
N ILE A 471 1.24 24.14 8.36
CA ILE A 471 1.37 22.92 7.56
C ILE A 471 0.09 22.70 6.74
N ASP A 472 -1.08 22.72 7.40
CA ASP A 472 -2.37 22.59 6.75
C ASP A 472 -3.44 23.47 7.41
N ILE A 473 -3.84 24.54 6.70
CA ILE A 473 -4.85 25.48 7.17
C ILE A 473 -6.29 24.97 6.95
N TYR A 474 -6.50 24.04 6.03
CA TYR A 474 -7.82 23.50 5.70
C TYR A 474 -8.19 22.24 6.50
N LEU A 475 -7.48 21.97 7.60
CA LEU A 475 -7.79 20.86 8.47
C LEU A 475 -8.84 21.25 9.53
N PRO A 476 -10.01 20.61 9.61
CA PRO A 476 -11.06 20.95 10.57
C PRO A 476 -10.61 20.82 12.04
N GLN A 477 -9.71 19.87 12.34
CA GLN A 477 -9.14 19.67 13.68
C GLN A 477 -8.36 20.89 14.18
N SER A 478 -7.63 21.60 13.30
CA SER A 478 -6.87 22.80 13.66
C SER A 478 -7.79 23.95 14.11
N TRP A 479 -8.91 24.12 13.43
CA TRP A 479 -9.92 25.12 13.80
C TRP A 479 -10.72 24.70 15.03
N HIS A 480 -11.00 23.41 15.19
CA HIS A 480 -11.62 22.87 16.40
C HIS A 480 -10.74 23.14 17.64
N THR A 481 -9.44 22.82 17.58
CA THR A 481 -8.52 23.07 18.69
C THR A 481 -8.36 24.57 18.99
N THR A 482 -8.42 25.43 17.95
CA THR A 482 -8.48 26.89 18.13
C THR A 482 -9.72 27.30 18.91
N GLY A 483 -10.89 26.73 18.57
CA GLY A 483 -12.13 26.96 19.30
C GLY A 483 -12.05 26.50 20.75
N ALA A 484 -11.46 25.33 21.01
CA ALA A 484 -11.24 24.83 22.36
C ALA A 484 -10.31 25.75 23.19
N LEU A 485 -9.26 26.32 22.57
CA LEU A 485 -8.41 27.32 23.23
C LEU A 485 -9.20 28.57 23.61
N PHE A 486 -10.03 29.12 22.71
CA PHE A 486 -10.85 30.28 23.03
C PHE A 486 -11.92 29.97 24.06
N GLU A 487 -12.48 28.77 24.06
CA GLU A 487 -13.43 28.30 25.07
C GLU A 487 -12.78 28.24 26.46
N ALA A 488 -11.54 27.71 26.58
CA ALA A 488 -10.76 27.68 27.81
C ALA A 488 -10.44 29.07 28.34
N GLN A 489 -10.29 30.05 27.42
CA GLN A 489 -10.11 31.47 27.76
C GLN A 489 -11.43 32.22 28.08
N GLU A 490 -12.58 31.50 28.11
CA GLU A 490 -13.93 32.07 28.28
C GLU A 490 -14.35 33.03 27.15
N ARG A 491 -13.65 33.03 26.00
CA ARG A 491 -13.96 33.83 24.81
C ARG A 491 -14.97 33.14 23.91
N TYR A 492 -16.18 32.91 24.43
CA TYR A 492 -17.17 32.04 23.80
C TYR A 492 -17.60 32.47 22.39
N LYS A 493 -17.64 33.79 22.09
CA LYS A 493 -18.01 34.28 20.75
C LYS A 493 -16.97 33.91 19.70
N GLU A 494 -15.71 34.01 20.04
CA GLU A 494 -14.60 33.66 19.15
C GLU A 494 -14.45 32.15 19.01
N ALA A 495 -14.71 31.40 20.08
CA ALA A 495 -14.80 29.96 20.04
C ALA A 495 -15.87 29.48 19.04
N LEU A 496 -17.09 30.09 19.08
CA LEU A 496 -18.15 29.76 18.15
C LEU A 496 -17.77 30.04 16.68
N VAL A 497 -17.06 31.13 16.42
CA VAL A 497 -16.54 31.45 15.08
C VAL A 497 -15.53 30.38 14.64
N ALA A 498 -14.59 29.96 15.51
CA ALA A 498 -13.61 28.94 15.17
C ALA A 498 -14.27 27.57 14.89
N PHE A 499 -15.25 27.15 15.70
CA PHE A 499 -16.02 25.93 15.44
C PHE A 499 -16.82 26.02 14.13
N SER A 500 -17.37 27.18 13.79
CA SER A 500 -18.09 27.38 12.53
C SER A 500 -17.15 27.28 11.31
N PHE A 501 -15.90 27.74 11.42
CA PHE A 501 -14.87 27.50 10.40
C PHE A 501 -14.54 26.02 10.25
N SER A 502 -14.39 25.28 11.35
CA SER A 502 -14.19 23.82 11.31
C SER A 502 -15.33 23.13 10.56
N LEU A 503 -16.59 23.49 10.86
CA LEU A 503 -17.78 22.91 10.22
C LEU A 503 -18.01 23.40 8.78
N SER A 504 -17.44 24.53 8.39
CA SER A 504 -17.47 24.97 6.97
C SER A 504 -16.50 24.16 6.09
N ILE A 505 -15.43 23.63 6.68
CA ILE A 505 -14.48 22.76 6.00
C ILE A 505 -15.04 21.32 5.94
N ASP A 506 -15.48 20.80 7.09
CA ASP A 506 -16.10 19.49 7.21
C ASP A 506 -17.39 19.57 8.04
N PRO A 507 -18.56 19.57 7.37
CA PRO A 507 -19.86 19.65 8.05
C PRO A 507 -20.17 18.45 8.97
N ASP A 508 -19.51 17.31 8.74
CA ASP A 508 -19.74 16.06 9.48
C ASP A 508 -18.70 15.85 10.59
N TYR A 509 -17.84 16.83 10.87
CA TYR A 509 -16.84 16.73 11.92
C TYR A 509 -17.47 16.75 13.32
N VAL A 510 -17.70 15.56 13.87
CA VAL A 510 -18.44 15.32 15.13
C VAL A 510 -17.91 16.13 16.33
N PRO A 511 -16.58 16.23 16.60
CA PRO A 511 -16.09 16.99 17.76
C PRO A 511 -16.54 18.46 17.71
N SER A 512 -16.49 19.12 16.55
CA SER A 512 -16.93 20.52 16.43
C SER A 512 -18.45 20.67 16.57
N ILE A 513 -19.23 19.70 16.12
CA ILE A 513 -20.69 19.70 16.31
C ILE A 513 -21.03 19.64 17.79
N VAL A 514 -20.39 18.73 18.53
CA VAL A 514 -20.61 18.55 19.98
C VAL A 514 -20.17 19.80 20.76
N SER A 515 -18.95 20.32 20.51
CA SER A 515 -18.45 21.53 21.18
C SER A 515 -19.32 22.76 20.88
N THR A 516 -19.82 22.89 19.64
CA THR A 516 -20.77 23.97 19.29
C THR A 516 -22.06 23.86 20.10
N ALA A 517 -22.60 22.66 20.24
CA ALA A 517 -23.82 22.43 21.04
C ALA A 517 -23.56 22.73 22.54
N GLU A 518 -22.44 22.29 23.11
CA GLU A 518 -22.07 22.58 24.49
C GLU A 518 -21.90 24.08 24.73
N LEU A 519 -21.27 24.78 23.79
CA LEU A 519 -21.08 26.22 23.88
C LEU A 519 -22.41 26.97 23.85
N LEU A 520 -23.35 26.55 22.97
CA LEU A 520 -24.70 27.10 22.94
C LEU A 520 -25.46 26.88 24.25
N MET A 521 -25.28 25.73 24.90
CA MET A 521 -25.84 25.46 26.23
C MET A 521 -25.26 26.36 27.32
N LYS A 522 -23.96 26.70 27.23
CA LYS A 522 -23.29 27.60 28.20
C LYS A 522 -23.66 29.06 28.00
N MET A 523 -23.77 29.53 26.75
CA MET A 523 -23.98 30.95 26.43
C MET A 523 -25.45 31.40 26.47
N ALA A 524 -26.38 30.48 26.16
CA ALA A 524 -27.70 30.87 25.76
C ALA A 524 -28.77 30.63 26.83
N SER A 525 -29.82 31.44 26.76
CA SER A 525 -31.12 31.19 27.39
C SER A 525 -31.75 29.92 26.83
N SER A 526 -32.78 29.41 27.47
CA SER A 526 -33.58 28.22 27.07
C SER A 526 -34.00 28.15 25.58
N GLN A 527 -33.88 29.24 24.84
CA GLN A 527 -34.22 29.34 23.41
C GLN A 527 -33.21 28.59 22.51
N ALA A 528 -31.94 28.35 22.94
CA ALA A 528 -30.95 27.63 22.16
C ALA A 528 -30.98 26.11 22.38
N PHE A 529 -31.72 25.61 23.37
CA PHE A 529 -31.78 24.18 23.69
C PHE A 529 -32.26 23.30 22.51
N PRO A 530 -33.32 23.69 21.75
CA PRO A 530 -33.73 22.91 20.58
C PRO A 530 -32.64 22.81 19.50
N ILE A 531 -31.86 23.89 19.31
CA ILE A 531 -30.76 23.91 18.34
C ILE A 531 -29.63 22.97 18.80
N ALA A 532 -29.24 23.08 20.09
CA ALA A 532 -28.21 22.19 20.66
C ALA A 532 -28.65 20.73 20.58
N ARG A 533 -29.90 20.40 20.87
CA ARG A 533 -30.47 19.06 20.72
C ARG A 533 -30.38 18.55 19.27
N SER A 534 -30.72 19.38 18.30
CA SER A 534 -30.65 19.03 16.88
C SER A 534 -29.19 18.73 16.45
N LEU A 535 -28.23 19.52 16.89
CA LEU A 535 -26.82 19.32 16.63
C LEU A 535 -26.32 18.01 17.25
N LEU A 536 -26.64 17.75 18.52
CA LEU A 536 -26.24 16.52 19.20
C LEU A 536 -26.87 15.26 18.57
N MET A 537 -28.13 15.34 18.18
CA MET A 537 -28.79 14.24 17.45
C MET A 537 -28.15 14.01 16.08
N ASN A 538 -27.72 15.07 15.39
CA ASN A 538 -26.98 14.94 14.14
C ASN A 538 -25.60 14.29 14.39
N ALA A 539 -24.89 14.70 15.44
CA ALA A 539 -23.62 14.07 15.82
C ALA A 539 -23.77 12.56 16.06
N LEU A 540 -24.82 12.14 16.78
CA LEU A 540 -25.11 10.73 17.03
C LEU A 540 -25.59 9.96 15.80
N ARG A 541 -26.18 10.64 14.81
CA ARG A 541 -26.51 10.02 13.52
C ARG A 541 -25.25 9.67 12.73
N ILE A 542 -24.23 10.55 12.79
CA ILE A 542 -22.94 10.33 12.14
C ILE A 542 -22.13 9.28 12.91
N GLU A 543 -21.96 9.50 14.22
CA GLU A 543 -21.18 8.62 15.10
C GLU A 543 -21.99 8.23 16.35
N PRO A 544 -22.73 7.11 16.31
CA PRO A 544 -23.56 6.65 17.44
C PRO A 544 -22.76 6.26 18.70
N THR A 545 -21.46 5.96 18.53
CA THR A 545 -20.57 5.56 19.61
C THR A 545 -19.88 6.74 20.30
N CYS A 546 -20.18 7.99 19.90
CA CYS A 546 -19.63 9.18 20.53
C CYS A 546 -20.20 9.39 21.93
N HIS A 547 -19.44 9.06 22.95
CA HIS A 547 -19.86 9.16 24.36
C HIS A 547 -20.07 10.61 24.81
N ASP A 548 -19.31 11.57 24.25
CA ASP A 548 -19.43 13.00 24.57
C ASP A 548 -20.77 13.57 24.10
N ALA A 549 -21.24 13.17 22.91
CA ALA A 549 -22.55 13.57 22.42
C ALA A 549 -23.69 13.05 23.30
N TRP A 550 -23.63 11.79 23.74
CA TRP A 550 -24.59 11.21 24.71
C TRP A 550 -24.56 11.93 26.04
N PHE A 551 -23.36 12.22 26.56
CA PHE A 551 -23.18 12.93 27.81
C PHE A 551 -23.76 14.36 27.74
N SER A 552 -23.54 15.07 26.64
CA SER A 552 -24.06 16.41 26.41
C SER A 552 -25.58 16.42 26.24
N LEU A 553 -26.18 15.40 25.62
CA LEU A 553 -27.64 15.19 25.63
C LEU A 553 -28.19 14.96 27.02
N GLY A 554 -27.46 14.20 27.86
CA GLY A 554 -27.80 14.01 29.26
C GLY A 554 -27.81 15.32 30.04
N LYS A 555 -26.79 16.17 29.88
CA LYS A 555 -26.73 17.53 30.47
C LYS A 555 -27.93 18.38 29.99
N LEU A 556 -28.21 18.39 28.70
CA LEU A 556 -29.33 19.15 28.12
C LEU A 556 -30.67 18.68 28.68
N SER A 557 -30.95 17.38 28.70
CA SER A 557 -32.19 16.83 29.24
C SER A 557 -32.34 17.13 30.74
N LYS A 558 -31.25 17.15 31.49
CA LYS A 558 -31.27 17.60 32.90
C LYS A 558 -31.65 19.09 33.04
N MET A 559 -31.11 19.95 32.16
CA MET A 559 -31.45 21.39 32.14
C MET A 559 -32.91 21.64 31.73
N GLU A 560 -33.49 20.79 30.90
CA GLU A 560 -34.90 20.82 30.51
C GLU A 560 -35.83 20.22 31.57
N GLY A 561 -35.30 19.61 32.63
CA GLY A 561 -36.08 19.02 33.73
C GLY A 561 -36.53 17.58 33.50
N SER A 562 -36.04 16.89 32.46
CA SER A 562 -36.37 15.50 32.12
C SER A 562 -35.41 14.52 32.78
N ALA A 563 -35.52 14.30 34.11
CA ALA A 563 -34.58 13.52 34.88
C ALA A 563 -34.41 12.07 34.39
N GLN A 564 -35.49 11.40 33.97
CA GLN A 564 -35.44 10.01 33.49
C GLN A 564 -34.64 9.92 32.18
N GLN A 565 -34.92 10.76 31.22
CA GLN A 565 -34.20 10.80 29.95
C GLN A 565 -32.70 11.15 30.15
N ALA A 566 -32.43 12.06 31.09
CA ALA A 566 -31.06 12.41 31.43
C ALA A 566 -30.31 11.20 32.02
N ALA A 567 -30.92 10.41 32.87
CA ALA A 567 -30.33 9.19 33.43
C ALA A 567 -30.03 8.15 32.34
N ASP A 568 -30.95 7.91 31.42
CA ASP A 568 -30.78 6.98 30.31
C ASP A 568 -29.61 7.42 29.39
N PHE A 569 -29.49 8.71 29.06
CA PHE A 569 -28.39 9.24 28.26
C PHE A 569 -27.04 9.18 28.98
N PHE A 570 -27.00 9.47 30.29
CA PHE A 570 -25.77 9.34 31.07
C PHE A 570 -25.33 7.87 31.20
N GLN A 571 -26.27 6.94 31.33
CA GLN A 571 -25.95 5.51 31.33
C GLN A 571 -25.34 5.10 29.99
N ALA A 572 -25.96 5.45 28.86
CA ALA A 572 -25.40 5.16 27.53
C ALA A 572 -24.00 5.77 27.34
N ALA A 573 -23.81 7.03 27.74
CA ALA A 573 -22.51 7.69 27.70
C ALA A 573 -21.45 6.95 28.55
N HIS A 574 -21.82 6.48 29.73
CA HIS A 574 -20.92 5.75 30.62
C HIS A 574 -20.51 4.39 30.04
N GLU A 575 -21.46 3.60 29.56
CA GLU A 575 -21.20 2.31 28.92
C GLU A 575 -20.30 2.45 27.70
N LEU A 576 -20.55 3.44 26.84
CA LEU A 576 -19.72 3.73 25.68
C LEU A 576 -18.32 4.19 26.06
N LYS A 577 -18.18 5.00 27.12
CA LYS A 577 -16.88 5.45 27.61
C LYS A 577 -16.04 4.31 28.15
N LEU A 578 -16.65 3.35 28.86
CA LEU A 578 -15.94 2.17 29.39
C LEU A 578 -15.42 1.23 28.32
N SER A 579 -15.97 1.27 27.11
CA SER A 579 -15.52 0.47 25.96
C SER A 579 -14.82 1.30 24.86
N ALA A 580 -14.52 2.58 25.14
CA ALA A 580 -13.89 3.47 24.18
C ALA A 580 -12.38 3.24 24.11
N PRO A 581 -11.80 2.98 22.91
CA PRO A 581 -10.35 2.98 22.73
C PRO A 581 -9.81 4.41 22.78
N VAL A 582 -8.52 4.56 23.06
CA VAL A 582 -7.85 5.87 23.08
C VAL A 582 -7.76 6.54 21.70
N GLN A 583 -7.83 5.76 20.63
CA GLN A 583 -7.95 6.19 19.24
C GLN A 583 -8.93 5.29 18.51
N SER A 584 -9.49 5.75 17.38
CA SER A 584 -10.35 4.88 16.58
C SER A 584 -9.62 3.61 16.13
N PHE A 585 -10.34 2.50 16.04
CA PHE A 585 -9.76 1.23 15.54
C PHE A 585 -9.38 1.29 14.04
N VAL A 586 -9.83 2.31 13.33
CA VAL A 586 -9.66 2.49 11.87
C VAL A 586 -8.88 3.75 11.57
#